data_42e8823dc0cb37f75d682608e0797db8
#
_entry.id   42e8823dc0cb37f75d682608e0797db8
#
_cell.length_a   1.000
_cell.length_b   1.000
_cell.length_c   1.000
_cell.angle_alpha   90.00
_cell.angle_beta   90.00
_cell.angle_gamma   90.00
#
_symmetry.space_group_name_H-M   'P 1'
#
loop_
_entity.id
_entity.type
_entity.pdbx_description
1 polymer ?
#
loop_
_entity_poly.entity_id
_entity_poly.type
_entity_poly.pdbx_seq_one_letter_code
_entity_poly.pdbx_strand_id
1 'polypeptide(L)'
;DDGSPTWVLEDPARDQFFQLGVLQAECLKRWHLGTAKAVAAAVGRETLLRPTAETVENFAKFLMRMSLTREAGTSARLAEQMKRKPKQTLWKFFLHHYLFFRIPLVAPDAFLRRTLPWVERLFFTKTFLWATLTALVLALYLIGRQWDAFTHTFSHFFSWEGAVMAGLTIACTKVIHELAHAYTAEHFGCRIPHMGIAFMVMMPLLYTDTSAAWRLKSKRQRMTVCAAGVLGELALGVWAALAWSFLPEGGLKSAAFMLATTTWIMTLAINSSPFMRFDGYYLLSDWLGVANLHQRSFALAKWRMRELLFGFGEKKPESFEPWKERALIIYAWATWLYRFFLFCGIALLVYHAFFKLLGIFLFCVEVSVFVMLPILRELKEWALRILKGKAATRSLWLLLPIAGILAVFFMPWRSEVAAPAVVKPAAAVTLYTPAAAQVEACLLYTSPSPRDRQ
;
A
#
# COMPACT_ATOMS: atom_id res chain seq x y z
N ASP A 1 2.71 23.43 1.57
CA ASP A 1 2.29 24.49 2.53
C ASP A 1 2.94 25.79 2.10
N ASP A 2 2.14 26.67 1.50
CA ASP A 2 2.51 28.05 1.17
C ASP A 2 2.40 28.97 2.42
N GLY A 3 2.24 28.38 3.61
CA GLY A 3 2.03 29.09 4.87
C GLY A 3 0.60 29.62 5.04
N SER A 4 -0.28 29.42 4.08
CA SER A 4 -1.67 29.86 4.21
C SER A 4 -2.42 29.03 5.25
N PRO A 5 -3.22 29.66 6.13
CA PRO A 5 -3.97 28.94 7.14
C PRO A 5 -5.00 28.03 6.48
N THR A 6 -5.03 26.76 6.91
CA THR A 6 -6.04 25.80 6.49
C THR A 6 -7.11 25.67 7.58
N TRP A 7 -8.35 25.60 7.16
CA TRP A 7 -9.52 25.44 8.05
C TRP A 7 -10.07 24.03 7.89
N VAL A 8 -10.57 23.48 8.96
CA VAL A 8 -11.24 22.16 8.94
C VAL A 8 -12.71 22.38 9.27
N LEU A 9 -13.59 22.04 8.34
CA LEU A 9 -15.02 21.98 8.56
C LEU A 9 -15.37 20.56 9.03
N GLU A 10 -15.96 20.45 10.21
CA GLU A 10 -16.40 19.20 10.81
C GLU A 10 -17.91 19.02 10.61
N ASP A 11 -18.31 17.86 10.12
CA ASP A 11 -19.68 17.37 10.18
C ASP A 11 -19.79 16.37 11.31
N PRO A 12 -20.26 16.76 12.51
CA PRO A 12 -20.29 15.88 13.69
C PRO A 12 -21.32 14.76 13.57
N ALA A 13 -22.31 14.90 12.64
CA ALA A 13 -23.32 13.87 12.44
C ALA A 13 -22.81 12.66 11.65
N ARG A 14 -21.75 12.87 10.83
CA ARG A 14 -21.18 11.84 9.95
C ARG A 14 -19.72 11.54 10.27
N ASP A 15 -19.12 12.19 11.27
CA ASP A 15 -17.68 12.17 11.58
C ASP A 15 -16.81 12.44 10.34
N GLN A 16 -17.25 13.39 9.50
CA GLN A 16 -16.53 13.77 8.29
C GLN A 16 -15.83 15.12 8.46
N PHE A 17 -14.61 15.19 7.94
CA PHE A 17 -13.78 16.37 8.02
C PHE A 17 -13.44 16.85 6.61
N PHE A 18 -13.69 18.16 6.35
CA PHE A 18 -13.43 18.79 5.07
C PHE A 18 -12.38 19.88 5.25
N GLN A 19 -11.29 19.79 4.51
CA GLN A 19 -10.25 20.79 4.53
C GLN A 19 -10.63 21.95 3.61
N LEU A 20 -10.69 23.17 4.18
CA LEU A 20 -11.02 24.39 3.47
C LEU A 20 -9.76 25.25 3.34
N GLY A 21 -9.49 25.75 2.14
CA GLY A 21 -8.49 26.78 1.93
C GLY A 21 -8.99 28.15 2.42
N VAL A 22 -8.09 29.13 2.45
CA VAL A 22 -8.40 30.51 2.91
C VAL A 22 -9.60 31.08 2.20
N LEU A 23 -9.66 30.92 0.87
CA LEU A 23 -10.76 31.45 0.06
C LEU A 23 -12.12 30.87 0.47
N GLN A 24 -12.19 29.53 0.63
CA GLN A 24 -13.41 28.85 1.03
C GLN A 24 -13.84 29.24 2.46
N ALA A 25 -12.89 29.37 3.36
CA ALA A 25 -13.15 29.80 4.73
C ALA A 25 -13.67 31.23 4.77
N GLU A 26 -13.09 32.14 4.00
CA GLU A 26 -13.56 33.54 3.91
C GLU A 26 -14.93 33.66 3.25
N CYS A 27 -15.22 32.82 2.25
CA CYS A 27 -16.57 32.72 1.68
C CYS A 27 -17.59 32.21 2.71
N LEU A 28 -17.21 31.21 3.52
CA LEU A 28 -18.10 30.61 4.52
C LEU A 28 -18.43 31.57 5.65
N LYS A 29 -17.47 32.38 6.11
CA LYS A 29 -17.70 33.45 7.12
C LYS A 29 -18.76 34.48 6.68
N ARG A 30 -18.86 34.75 5.38
CA ARG A 30 -19.79 35.70 4.78
C ARG A 30 -21.01 35.06 4.11
N TRP A 31 -21.26 33.76 4.42
CA TRP A 31 -22.33 32.99 3.82
C TRP A 31 -23.73 33.59 4.07
N HIS A 32 -23.88 34.34 5.15
CA HIS A 32 -25.14 35.02 5.53
C HIS A 32 -25.63 36.05 4.49
N LEU A 33 -24.76 36.47 3.55
CA LEU A 33 -25.13 37.46 2.50
C LEU A 33 -26.03 36.81 1.40
N GLY A 34 -26.21 35.53 1.38
CA GLY A 34 -27.20 34.78 0.62
C GLY A 34 -26.98 34.65 -0.88
N THR A 35 -26.21 35.53 -1.53
CA THR A 35 -25.94 35.47 -2.98
C THR A 35 -24.46 35.38 -3.29
N ALA A 36 -24.11 34.54 -4.31
CA ALA A 36 -22.72 34.34 -4.71
C ALA A 36 -22.00 35.64 -5.11
N LYS A 37 -22.73 36.56 -5.74
CA LYS A 37 -22.19 37.87 -6.12
C LYS A 37 -21.90 38.77 -4.90
N ALA A 38 -22.78 38.77 -3.89
CA ALA A 38 -22.58 39.52 -2.67
C ALA A 38 -21.43 38.99 -1.84
N VAL A 39 -21.33 37.68 -1.70
CA VAL A 39 -20.20 37.02 -1.01
C VAL A 39 -18.87 37.30 -1.73
N ALA A 40 -18.81 37.18 -3.05
CA ALA A 40 -17.61 37.48 -3.83
C ALA A 40 -17.19 38.93 -3.69
N ALA A 41 -18.14 39.90 -3.74
CA ALA A 41 -17.87 41.31 -3.57
C ALA A 41 -17.40 41.65 -2.15
N ALA A 42 -17.98 41.06 -1.11
CA ALA A 42 -17.58 41.26 0.29
C ALA A 42 -16.18 40.72 0.55
N VAL A 43 -15.85 39.49 0.08
CA VAL A 43 -14.50 38.92 0.17
C VAL A 43 -13.49 39.82 -0.55
N GLY A 44 -13.82 40.31 -1.75
CA GLY A 44 -12.93 41.18 -2.53
C GLY A 44 -12.69 42.56 -1.92
N ARG A 45 -13.64 43.08 -1.10
CA ARG A 45 -13.48 44.35 -0.39
C ARG A 45 -12.68 44.26 0.90
N GLU A 46 -12.87 43.16 1.63
CA GLU A 46 -12.34 43.01 2.98
C GLU A 46 -11.04 42.18 3.02
N THR A 47 -10.69 41.52 1.94
CA THR A 47 -9.49 40.68 1.85
C THR A 47 -8.72 40.95 0.55
N LEU A 48 -7.48 40.47 0.47
CA LEU A 48 -6.68 40.52 -0.76
C LEU A 48 -7.13 39.48 -1.82
N LEU A 49 -8.10 38.66 -1.46
CA LEU A 49 -8.62 37.59 -2.34
C LEU A 49 -9.67 38.21 -3.28
N ARG A 50 -9.65 37.83 -4.54
CA ARG A 50 -10.63 38.29 -5.54
C ARG A 50 -11.36 37.11 -6.18
N PRO A 51 -12.29 36.46 -5.44
CA PRO A 51 -13.08 35.39 -6.01
C PRO A 51 -14.06 35.89 -7.07
N THR A 52 -14.30 35.12 -8.10
CA THR A 52 -15.39 35.32 -9.02
C THR A 52 -16.70 34.77 -8.45
N ALA A 53 -17.85 35.25 -8.91
CA ALA A 53 -19.14 34.68 -8.52
C ALA A 53 -19.22 33.21 -8.84
N GLU A 54 -18.64 32.75 -9.96
CA GLU A 54 -18.55 31.37 -10.35
C GLU A 54 -17.77 30.49 -9.34
N THR A 55 -16.68 31.04 -8.79
CA THR A 55 -15.89 30.36 -7.75
C THR A 55 -16.73 30.07 -6.51
N VAL A 56 -17.54 31.07 -6.08
CA VAL A 56 -18.43 30.95 -4.94
C VAL A 56 -19.58 29.98 -5.23
N GLU A 57 -20.13 30.00 -6.45
CA GLU A 57 -21.16 29.02 -6.89
C GLU A 57 -20.62 27.59 -6.91
N ASN A 58 -19.41 27.39 -7.38
CA ASN A 58 -18.76 26.09 -7.38
C ASN A 58 -18.53 25.57 -5.95
N PHE A 59 -18.19 26.46 -5.03
CA PHE A 59 -18.11 26.14 -3.60
C PHE A 59 -19.49 25.83 -3.00
N ALA A 60 -20.53 26.55 -3.37
CA ALA A 60 -21.90 26.26 -2.98
C ALA A 60 -22.36 24.86 -3.47
N LYS A 61 -22.07 24.53 -4.74
CA LYS A 61 -22.33 23.21 -5.32
C LYS A 61 -21.59 22.11 -4.56
N PHE A 62 -20.36 22.35 -4.14
CA PHE A 62 -19.59 21.44 -3.31
C PHE A 62 -20.28 21.20 -1.96
N LEU A 63 -20.67 22.27 -1.22
CA LEU A 63 -21.36 22.16 0.06
C LEU A 63 -22.71 21.42 -0.06
N MET A 64 -23.46 21.68 -1.14
CA MET A 64 -24.71 20.97 -1.44
C MET A 64 -24.49 19.49 -1.73
N ARG A 65 -23.47 19.14 -2.54
CA ARG A 65 -23.13 17.74 -2.84
C ARG A 65 -22.76 16.96 -1.58
N MET A 66 -22.05 17.61 -0.66
CA MET A 66 -21.66 17.02 0.61
C MET A 66 -22.76 17.10 1.67
N SER A 67 -23.95 17.65 1.32
CA SER A 67 -25.09 17.82 2.22
C SER A 67 -24.76 18.61 3.50
N LEU A 68 -23.90 19.61 3.37
CA LEU A 68 -23.45 20.50 4.47
C LEU A 68 -24.32 21.76 4.59
N THR A 69 -25.28 21.96 3.70
CA THR A 69 -26.22 23.09 3.72
C THR A 69 -27.57 22.68 4.28
N ARG A 70 -28.17 23.52 5.14
CA ARG A 70 -29.56 23.40 5.55
C ARG A 70 -30.43 24.13 4.55
N GLU A 71 -31.14 23.39 3.71
CA GLU A 71 -32.23 23.96 2.89
C GLU A 71 -33.58 23.73 3.58
N ALA A 72 -34.50 24.68 3.46
CA ALA A 72 -35.89 24.47 3.85
C ALA A 72 -36.49 23.32 3.02
N GLY A 73 -36.90 22.24 3.66
CA GLY A 73 -37.38 21.02 2.99
C GLY A 73 -36.38 19.88 2.85
N THR A 74 -35.21 20.00 3.52
CA THR A 74 -34.10 19.02 3.41
C THR A 74 -34.50 17.59 3.82
N SER A 75 -35.43 17.43 4.78
CA SER A 75 -35.88 16.10 5.21
C SER A 75 -36.67 15.35 4.11
N ALA A 76 -37.50 16.05 3.36
CA ALA A 76 -38.25 15.46 2.24
C ALA A 76 -37.31 15.15 1.05
N ARG A 77 -36.36 16.07 0.74
CA ARG A 77 -35.35 15.86 -0.32
C ARG A 77 -34.32 14.80 0.04
N LEU A 78 -33.90 14.71 1.30
CA LEU A 78 -33.05 13.61 1.76
C LEU A 78 -33.76 12.26 1.64
N ALA A 79 -35.04 12.18 2.01
CA ALA A 79 -35.85 10.99 1.82
C ALA A 79 -36.02 10.63 0.32
N GLU A 80 -36.15 11.65 -0.53
CA GLU A 80 -36.24 11.47 -1.99
C GLU A 80 -34.90 11.10 -2.63
N GLN A 81 -33.78 11.70 -2.17
CA GLN A 81 -32.43 11.34 -2.60
C GLN A 81 -32.04 9.94 -2.09
N MET A 82 -32.47 9.53 -0.90
CA MET A 82 -32.30 8.15 -0.42
C MET A 82 -33.10 7.15 -1.28
N LYS A 83 -34.28 7.55 -1.79
CA LYS A 83 -35.07 6.78 -2.76
C LYS A 83 -34.43 6.77 -4.17
N ARG A 84 -33.75 7.84 -4.55
CA ARG A 84 -33.08 7.99 -5.86
C ARG A 84 -31.64 7.50 -5.87
N LYS A 85 -31.17 6.78 -4.84
CA LYS A 85 -29.88 6.08 -4.96
C LYS A 85 -29.98 5.25 -6.24
N PRO A 86 -29.13 5.50 -7.27
CA PRO A 86 -29.17 4.72 -8.48
C PRO A 86 -29.05 3.28 -8.06
N LYS A 87 -29.98 2.42 -8.51
CA LYS A 87 -29.90 0.97 -8.31
C LYS A 87 -28.54 0.57 -8.87
N GLN A 88 -27.57 0.43 -7.97
CA GLN A 88 -26.25 -0.04 -8.38
C GLN A 88 -26.51 -1.38 -9.05
N THR A 89 -26.06 -1.54 -10.28
CA THR A 89 -26.12 -2.81 -10.99
C THR A 89 -25.58 -3.85 -10.02
N LEU A 90 -26.28 -4.96 -9.82
CA LEU A 90 -25.90 -6.03 -8.89
C LEU A 90 -24.41 -6.35 -8.98
N TRP A 91 -23.85 -6.34 -10.19
CA TRP A 91 -22.43 -6.51 -10.45
C TRP A 91 -21.55 -5.43 -9.80
N LYS A 92 -21.93 -4.15 -9.87
CA LYS A 92 -21.19 -3.06 -9.20
C LYS A 92 -21.33 -3.13 -7.68
N PHE A 93 -22.49 -3.57 -7.18
CA PHE A 93 -22.71 -3.80 -5.76
C PHE A 93 -21.82 -4.94 -5.27
N PHE A 94 -21.81 -6.09 -5.95
CA PHE A 94 -20.93 -7.21 -5.61
C PHE A 94 -19.46 -6.83 -5.73
N LEU A 95 -19.05 -6.16 -6.80
CA LEU A 95 -17.66 -5.74 -6.99
C LEU A 95 -17.21 -4.77 -5.88
N HIS A 96 -18.09 -3.85 -5.46
CA HIS A 96 -17.76 -2.87 -4.43
C HIS A 96 -17.68 -3.49 -3.04
N HIS A 97 -18.61 -4.40 -2.73
CA HIS A 97 -18.63 -5.14 -1.46
C HIS A 97 -17.58 -6.26 -1.41
N TYR A 98 -17.24 -6.87 -2.54
CA TYR A 98 -16.13 -7.82 -2.62
C TYR A 98 -14.78 -7.14 -2.36
N LEU A 99 -14.59 -5.91 -2.90
CA LEU A 99 -13.33 -5.21 -2.80
C LEU A 99 -13.08 -4.60 -1.42
N PHE A 100 -14.12 -4.03 -0.79
CA PHE A 100 -13.95 -3.35 0.49
C PHE A 100 -15.27 -3.15 1.23
N PHE A 101 -15.37 -3.70 2.44
CA PHE A 101 -16.43 -3.38 3.39
C PHE A 101 -15.92 -3.42 4.83
N ARG A 102 -16.56 -2.67 5.73
CA ARG A 102 -16.19 -2.57 7.15
C ARG A 102 -17.34 -3.04 8.00
N ILE A 103 -17.02 -3.83 9.03
CA ILE A 103 -17.95 -4.27 10.06
C ILE A 103 -17.48 -3.66 11.38
N PRO A 104 -18.16 -2.64 11.92
CA PRO A 104 -17.86 -2.14 13.25
C PRO A 104 -18.28 -3.18 14.27
N LEU A 105 -17.36 -3.61 15.13
CA LEU A 105 -17.63 -4.62 16.16
C LEU A 105 -17.85 -4.00 17.53
N VAL A 106 -17.04 -2.98 17.88
CA VAL A 106 -17.00 -2.41 19.23
C VAL A 106 -16.95 -0.89 19.14
N ALA A 107 -17.61 -0.22 20.10
CA ALA A 107 -17.45 1.20 20.38
C ALA A 107 -16.58 1.37 21.64
N PRO A 108 -15.24 1.48 21.52
CA PRO A 108 -14.33 1.31 22.62
C PRO A 108 -14.11 2.59 23.47
N ASP A 109 -14.68 3.72 23.08
CA ASP A 109 -14.43 5.05 23.65
C ASP A 109 -14.48 5.07 25.21
N ALA A 110 -15.55 4.53 25.81
CA ALA A 110 -15.69 4.50 27.27
C ALA A 110 -14.64 3.61 27.96
N PHE A 111 -14.28 2.48 27.33
CA PHE A 111 -13.27 1.56 27.84
C PHE A 111 -11.88 2.21 27.77
N LEU A 112 -11.55 2.81 26.62
CA LEU A 112 -10.27 3.48 26.41
C LEU A 112 -10.05 4.60 27.41
N ARG A 113 -11.04 5.47 27.63
CA ARG A 113 -10.96 6.56 28.63
C ARG A 113 -10.74 6.06 30.04
N ARG A 114 -11.39 4.96 30.40
CA ARG A 114 -11.26 4.40 31.75
C ARG A 114 -9.88 3.78 31.98
N THR A 115 -9.30 3.17 30.97
CA THR A 115 -8.01 2.46 31.08
C THR A 115 -6.81 3.33 30.68
N LEU A 116 -7.01 4.45 29.98
CA LEU A 116 -5.96 5.36 29.55
C LEU A 116 -4.97 5.75 30.66
N PRO A 117 -5.38 6.12 31.88
CA PRO A 117 -4.43 6.53 32.93
C PRO A 117 -3.41 5.44 33.29
N TRP A 118 -3.82 4.17 33.21
CA TRP A 118 -2.92 3.03 33.46
C TRP A 118 -1.96 2.82 32.28
N VAL A 119 -2.47 2.91 31.06
CA VAL A 119 -1.65 2.77 29.84
C VAL A 119 -0.62 3.90 29.73
N GLU A 120 -1.00 5.13 30.05
CA GLU A 120 -0.08 6.27 30.08
C GLU A 120 1.05 6.09 31.08
N ARG A 121 0.74 5.67 32.31
CA ARG A 121 1.74 5.43 33.36
C ARG A 121 2.74 4.34 32.95
N LEU A 122 2.31 3.35 32.18
CA LEU A 122 3.16 2.22 31.80
C LEU A 122 3.92 2.48 30.51
N PHE A 123 3.20 2.84 29.43
CA PHE A 123 3.73 2.84 28.06
C PHE A 123 4.16 4.23 27.56
N PHE A 124 3.54 5.33 28.03
CA PHE A 124 3.85 6.68 27.56
C PHE A 124 4.95 7.35 28.41
N THR A 125 5.87 6.56 28.95
CA THR A 125 6.94 7.02 29.82
C THR A 125 8.30 6.92 29.15
N LYS A 126 9.21 7.83 29.51
CA LYS A 126 10.61 7.74 29.10
C LYS A 126 11.27 6.44 29.62
N THR A 127 10.84 5.99 30.80
CA THR A 127 11.32 4.74 31.41
C THR A 127 11.02 3.54 30.52
N PHE A 128 9.76 3.42 30.03
CA PHE A 128 9.38 2.35 29.09
C PHE A 128 10.18 2.42 27.79
N LEU A 129 10.38 3.62 27.24
CA LEU A 129 11.19 3.80 26.03
C LEU A 129 12.62 3.32 26.23
N TRP A 130 13.29 3.76 27.31
CA TRP A 130 14.66 3.35 27.57
C TRP A 130 14.77 1.85 27.92
N ALA A 131 13.82 1.31 28.67
CA ALA A 131 13.75 -0.12 28.93
C ALA A 131 13.62 -0.94 27.65
N THR A 132 12.74 -0.50 26.71
CA THR A 132 12.56 -1.17 25.43
C THR A 132 13.81 -1.06 24.52
N LEU A 133 14.48 0.09 24.51
CA LEU A 133 15.75 0.25 23.78
C LEU A 133 16.87 -0.62 24.36
N THR A 134 16.96 -0.70 25.70
CA THR A 134 17.92 -1.59 26.36
C THR A 134 17.58 -3.06 26.08
N ALA A 135 16.29 -3.42 26.12
CA ALA A 135 15.82 -4.75 25.78
C ALA A 135 16.14 -5.12 24.32
N LEU A 136 16.02 -4.16 23.40
CA LEU A 136 16.38 -4.35 21.98
C LEU A 136 17.86 -4.70 21.83
N VAL A 137 18.76 -3.91 22.43
CA VAL A 137 20.20 -4.15 22.36
C VAL A 137 20.55 -5.50 22.96
N LEU A 138 19.97 -5.82 24.13
CA LEU A 138 20.18 -7.09 24.81
C LEU A 138 19.65 -8.28 23.99
N ALA A 139 18.44 -8.16 23.42
CA ALA A 139 17.85 -9.20 22.58
C ALA A 139 18.70 -9.47 21.33
N LEU A 140 19.16 -8.42 20.64
CA LEU A 140 20.03 -8.56 19.48
C LEU A 140 21.36 -9.22 19.82
N TYR A 141 21.95 -8.85 20.95
CA TYR A 141 23.17 -9.48 21.44
C TYR A 141 22.99 -10.97 21.75
N LEU A 142 21.91 -11.31 22.48
CA LEU A 142 21.60 -12.70 22.85
C LEU A 142 21.23 -13.56 21.64
N ILE A 143 20.46 -13.02 20.69
CA ILE A 143 20.13 -13.70 19.41
C ILE A 143 21.42 -13.96 18.62
N GLY A 144 22.31 -12.95 18.53
CA GLY A 144 23.60 -13.12 17.88
C GLY A 144 24.45 -14.23 18.48
N ARG A 145 24.41 -14.40 19.81
CA ARG A 145 25.08 -15.52 20.49
C ARG A 145 24.41 -16.88 20.29
N GLN A 146 23.12 -16.90 20.06
CA GLN A 146 22.30 -18.09 19.87
C GLN A 146 21.82 -18.23 18.41
N TRP A 147 22.62 -17.74 17.45
CA TRP A 147 22.22 -17.64 16.05
C TRP A 147 21.77 -18.96 15.43
N ASP A 148 22.49 -20.04 15.73
CA ASP A 148 22.15 -21.37 15.22
C ASP A 148 20.79 -21.85 15.78
N ALA A 149 20.53 -21.67 17.07
CA ALA A 149 19.25 -21.99 17.68
C ALA A 149 18.12 -21.13 17.08
N PHE A 150 18.39 -19.85 16.84
CA PHE A 150 17.43 -18.93 16.23
C PHE A 150 17.04 -19.36 14.81
N THR A 151 18.02 -19.70 13.98
CA THR A 151 17.77 -20.14 12.61
C THR A 151 17.10 -21.52 12.54
N HIS A 152 17.44 -22.44 13.46
CA HIS A 152 16.76 -23.73 13.56
C HIS A 152 15.28 -23.61 13.94
N THR A 153 14.94 -22.65 14.81
CA THR A 153 13.53 -22.39 15.17
C THR A 153 12.70 -21.96 13.96
N PHE A 154 13.31 -21.34 12.95
CA PHE A 154 12.62 -20.90 11.73
C PHE A 154 12.02 -22.06 10.91
N SER A 155 12.60 -23.28 10.98
CA SER A 155 12.08 -24.46 10.27
C SER A 155 10.67 -24.87 10.70
N HIS A 156 10.29 -24.58 11.96
CA HIS A 156 8.94 -24.85 12.48
C HIS A 156 7.82 -24.02 11.82
N PHE A 157 8.14 -22.91 11.16
CA PHE A 157 7.15 -22.12 10.42
C PHE A 157 6.44 -22.92 9.32
N PHE A 158 7.11 -23.88 8.74
CA PHE A 158 6.59 -24.69 7.62
C PHE A 158 5.77 -25.90 8.05
N SER A 159 5.57 -26.07 9.37
CA SER A 159 4.65 -27.09 9.91
C SER A 159 3.22 -26.53 9.97
N TRP A 160 2.21 -27.43 10.00
CA TRP A 160 0.80 -27.02 10.18
C TRP A 160 0.59 -26.31 11.52
N GLU A 161 1.20 -26.80 12.57
CA GLU A 161 1.17 -26.17 13.89
C GLU A 161 1.80 -24.78 13.86
N GLY A 162 2.92 -24.64 13.16
CA GLY A 162 3.59 -23.35 12.93
C GLY A 162 2.70 -22.36 12.18
N ALA A 163 1.98 -22.79 11.17
CA ALA A 163 1.05 -21.94 10.42
C ALA A 163 -0.10 -21.43 11.30
N VAL A 164 -0.67 -22.27 12.15
CA VAL A 164 -1.72 -21.87 13.12
C VAL A 164 -1.17 -20.90 14.14
N MET A 165 0.01 -21.16 14.70
CA MET A 165 0.69 -20.26 15.66
C MET A 165 1.03 -18.92 15.01
N ALA A 166 1.51 -18.90 13.77
CA ALA A 166 1.76 -17.68 13.04
C ALA A 166 0.47 -16.87 12.82
N GLY A 167 -0.62 -17.52 12.45
CA GLY A 167 -1.94 -16.88 12.30
C GLY A 167 -2.43 -16.24 13.60
N LEU A 168 -2.34 -16.97 14.71
CA LEU A 168 -2.70 -16.46 16.04
C LEU A 168 -1.82 -15.27 16.45
N THR A 169 -0.52 -15.39 16.21
CA THR A 169 0.46 -14.34 16.50
C THR A 169 0.16 -13.07 15.71
N ILE A 170 -0.13 -13.19 14.41
CA ILE A 170 -0.54 -12.06 13.56
C ILE A 170 -1.80 -11.41 14.12
N ALA A 171 -2.82 -12.20 14.47
CA ALA A 171 -4.06 -11.67 15.02
C ALA A 171 -3.83 -10.91 16.34
N CYS A 172 -3.07 -11.46 17.27
CA CYS A 172 -2.72 -10.79 18.54
C CYS A 172 -1.92 -9.49 18.30
N THR A 173 -0.94 -9.55 17.40
CA THR A 173 -0.12 -8.38 17.03
C THR A 173 -1.00 -7.27 16.45
N LYS A 174 -1.95 -7.61 15.58
CA LYS A 174 -2.86 -6.62 14.99
C LYS A 174 -3.83 -6.02 16.00
N VAL A 175 -4.28 -6.77 16.99
CA VAL A 175 -5.07 -6.19 18.10
C VAL A 175 -4.25 -5.15 18.87
N ILE A 176 -2.99 -5.45 19.19
CA ILE A 176 -2.11 -4.51 19.90
C ILE A 176 -1.81 -3.28 19.04
N HIS A 177 -1.61 -3.46 17.73
CA HIS A 177 -1.44 -2.39 16.77
C HIS A 177 -2.61 -1.40 16.78
N GLU A 178 -3.84 -1.92 16.64
CA GLU A 178 -5.05 -1.10 16.65
C GLU A 178 -5.28 -0.41 17.99
N LEU A 179 -4.99 -1.09 19.10
CA LEU A 179 -5.04 -0.50 20.44
C LEU A 179 -4.01 0.60 20.63
N ALA A 180 -2.80 0.47 20.07
CA ALA A 180 -1.78 1.51 20.16
C ALA A 180 -2.23 2.79 19.44
N HIS A 181 -2.85 2.68 18.25
CA HIS A 181 -3.47 3.82 17.57
C HIS A 181 -4.58 4.44 18.43
N ALA A 182 -5.48 3.61 18.97
CA ALA A 182 -6.62 4.04 19.76
C ALA A 182 -6.19 4.79 21.03
N TYR A 183 -5.29 4.24 21.83
CA TYR A 183 -4.80 4.88 23.03
C TYR A 183 -4.02 6.15 22.76
N THR A 184 -3.23 6.18 21.68
CA THR A 184 -2.49 7.40 21.32
C THR A 184 -3.42 8.51 20.84
N ALA A 185 -4.45 8.17 20.07
CA ALA A 185 -5.46 9.13 19.66
C ALA A 185 -6.27 9.66 20.85
N GLU A 186 -6.69 8.79 21.78
CA GLU A 186 -7.40 9.17 23.00
C GLU A 186 -6.53 10.03 23.93
N HIS A 187 -5.23 9.75 24.04
CA HIS A 187 -4.24 10.57 24.76
C HIS A 187 -4.24 12.04 24.27
N PHE A 188 -4.43 12.26 22.96
CA PHE A 188 -4.57 13.59 22.39
C PHE A 188 -6.00 14.11 22.40
N GLY A 189 -6.93 13.45 23.09
CA GLY A 189 -8.34 13.86 23.20
C GLY A 189 -9.17 13.60 21.94
N CYS A 190 -8.75 12.67 21.08
CA CYS A 190 -9.51 12.25 19.92
C CYS A 190 -10.42 11.09 20.29
N ARG A 191 -11.71 11.23 20.02
CA ARG A 191 -12.70 10.19 20.22
C ARG A 191 -12.52 9.06 19.23
N ILE A 192 -12.66 7.80 19.68
CA ILE A 192 -12.62 6.60 18.85
C ILE A 192 -14.02 5.99 18.77
N PRO A 193 -14.77 6.30 17.71
CA PRO A 193 -16.16 5.86 17.62
C PRO A 193 -16.31 4.35 17.42
N HIS A 194 -15.46 3.76 16.59
CA HIS A 194 -15.56 2.36 16.20
C HIS A 194 -14.20 1.68 16.01
N MET A 195 -14.14 0.42 16.45
CA MET A 195 -13.12 -0.55 16.06
C MET A 195 -13.78 -1.80 15.50
N GLY A 196 -13.16 -2.49 14.56
CA GLY A 196 -13.77 -3.66 13.96
C GLY A 196 -12.90 -4.34 12.91
N ILE A 197 -13.57 -5.05 12.00
CA ILE A 197 -12.92 -5.78 10.91
C ILE A 197 -13.28 -5.10 9.58
N ALA A 198 -12.28 -4.78 8.80
CA ALA A 198 -12.40 -4.38 7.42
C ALA A 198 -12.01 -5.56 6.52
N PHE A 199 -12.83 -5.85 5.53
CA PHE A 199 -12.50 -6.83 4.51
C PHE A 199 -11.96 -6.10 3.28
N MET A 200 -10.76 -6.46 2.87
CA MET A 200 -10.12 -5.95 1.66
C MET A 200 -9.76 -7.12 0.77
N VAL A 201 -10.47 -7.24 -0.37
CA VAL A 201 -10.34 -8.42 -1.26
C VAL A 201 -10.56 -9.73 -0.49
N MET A 202 -11.62 -9.80 0.32
CA MET A 202 -11.98 -10.92 1.21
C MET A 202 -10.98 -11.22 2.35
N MET A 203 -9.88 -10.49 2.44
CA MET A 203 -8.93 -10.63 3.54
C MET A 203 -9.36 -9.79 4.74
N PRO A 204 -9.58 -10.40 5.91
CA PRO A 204 -9.98 -9.66 7.11
C PRO A 204 -8.79 -8.90 7.69
N LEU A 205 -8.97 -7.62 7.92
CA LEU A 205 -8.01 -6.73 8.56
C LEU A 205 -8.70 -6.01 9.73
N LEU A 206 -8.05 -5.93 10.86
CA LEU A 206 -8.52 -5.08 11.96
C LEU A 206 -8.38 -3.62 11.57
N TYR A 207 -9.27 -2.78 12.07
CA TYR A 207 -9.18 -1.34 11.89
C TYR A 207 -9.68 -0.58 13.11
N THR A 208 -9.10 0.59 13.32
CA THR A 208 -9.52 1.61 14.30
C THR A 208 -9.89 2.88 13.55
N ASP A 209 -11.04 3.45 13.87
CA ASP A 209 -11.44 4.73 13.28
C ASP A 209 -10.76 5.88 14.01
N THR A 210 -9.63 6.29 13.51
CA THR A 210 -8.84 7.43 13.99
C THR A 210 -9.13 8.71 13.21
N SER A 211 -10.27 8.81 12.51
CA SER A 211 -10.62 9.98 11.69
C SER A 211 -10.62 11.28 12.49
N ALA A 212 -10.95 11.23 13.78
CA ALA A 212 -10.87 12.39 14.67
C ALA A 212 -9.45 12.98 14.82
N ALA A 213 -8.39 12.25 14.47
CA ALA A 213 -7.02 12.77 14.50
C ALA A 213 -6.81 13.94 13.51
N TRP A 214 -7.65 14.08 12.48
CA TRP A 214 -7.64 15.26 11.59
C TRP A 214 -7.96 16.58 12.30
N ARG A 215 -8.58 16.55 13.49
CA ARG A 215 -8.84 17.73 14.34
C ARG A 215 -7.56 18.26 15.00
N LEU A 216 -6.52 17.42 15.12
CA LEU A 216 -5.27 17.79 15.76
C LEU A 216 -4.54 18.86 14.93
N LYS A 217 -4.31 20.02 15.54
CA LYS A 217 -3.60 21.14 14.91
C LYS A 217 -2.11 20.81 14.68
N SER A 218 -1.52 20.06 15.60
CA SER A 218 -0.10 19.72 15.54
C SER A 218 0.15 18.55 14.59
N LYS A 219 0.96 18.80 13.59
CA LYS A 219 1.46 17.78 12.67
C LYS A 219 2.17 16.65 13.42
N ARG A 220 2.94 16.97 14.47
CA ARG A 220 3.64 15.98 15.28
C ARG A 220 2.67 15.02 15.98
N GLN A 221 1.57 15.53 16.54
CA GLN A 221 0.55 14.69 17.18
C GLN A 221 -0.09 13.72 16.19
N ARG A 222 -0.46 14.19 14.97
CA ARG A 222 -0.99 13.31 13.93
C ARG A 222 0.01 12.22 13.54
N MET A 223 1.27 12.61 13.33
CA MET A 223 2.34 11.65 13.03
C MET A 223 2.54 10.63 14.16
N THR A 224 2.44 11.05 15.42
CA THR A 224 2.53 10.14 16.57
C THR A 224 1.38 9.14 16.57
N VAL A 225 0.14 9.60 16.30
CA VAL A 225 -1.01 8.68 16.17
C VAL A 225 -0.78 7.68 15.02
N CYS A 226 -0.33 8.15 13.85
CA CYS A 226 -0.05 7.27 12.71
C CYS A 226 1.10 6.28 12.98
N ALA A 227 2.12 6.68 13.72
CA ALA A 227 3.26 5.83 14.03
C ALA A 227 2.99 4.85 15.18
N ALA A 228 1.95 5.09 16.00
CA ALA A 228 1.70 4.36 17.23
C ALA A 228 1.54 2.85 17.02
N GLY A 229 0.81 2.43 15.99
CA GLY A 229 0.65 1.02 15.67
C GLY A 229 1.98 0.34 15.37
N VAL A 230 2.78 0.94 14.50
CA VAL A 230 4.12 0.45 14.15
C VAL A 230 5.04 0.40 15.37
N LEU A 231 5.05 1.45 16.20
CA LEU A 231 5.87 1.50 17.41
C LEU A 231 5.42 0.48 18.46
N GLY A 232 4.11 0.27 18.60
CA GLY A 232 3.56 -0.75 19.50
C GLY A 232 3.94 -2.17 19.06
N GLU A 233 3.83 -2.46 17.77
CA GLU A 233 4.26 -3.74 17.21
C GLU A 233 5.77 -3.95 17.39
N LEU A 234 6.61 -2.96 17.10
CA LEU A 234 8.05 -3.07 17.26
C LEU A 234 8.44 -3.30 18.73
N ALA A 235 7.82 -2.58 19.66
CA ALA A 235 8.04 -2.80 21.09
C ALA A 235 7.65 -4.21 21.52
N LEU A 236 6.48 -4.70 21.08
CA LEU A 236 6.05 -6.07 21.34
C LEU A 236 7.06 -7.09 20.82
N GLY A 237 7.54 -6.91 19.56
CA GLY A 237 8.55 -7.77 18.96
C GLY A 237 9.88 -7.78 19.72
N VAL A 238 10.31 -6.62 20.25
CA VAL A 238 11.52 -6.52 21.11
C VAL A 238 11.38 -7.36 22.38
N TRP A 239 10.28 -7.18 23.10
CA TRP A 239 10.05 -7.94 24.34
C TRP A 239 9.87 -9.43 24.08
N ALA A 240 9.23 -9.82 22.96
CA ALA A 240 9.13 -11.21 22.55
C ALA A 240 10.48 -11.81 22.19
N ALA A 241 11.33 -11.07 21.47
CA ALA A 241 12.69 -11.49 21.12
C ALA A 241 13.58 -11.69 22.37
N LEU A 242 13.44 -10.78 23.33
CA LEU A 242 14.13 -10.90 24.62
C LEU A 242 13.64 -12.12 25.40
N ALA A 243 12.32 -12.32 25.48
CA ALA A 243 11.73 -13.48 26.14
C ALA A 243 12.18 -14.80 25.50
N TRP A 244 12.24 -14.86 24.17
CA TRP A 244 12.74 -16.02 23.42
C TRP A 244 14.13 -16.47 23.90
N SER A 245 15.02 -15.51 24.18
CA SER A 245 16.40 -15.79 24.59
C SER A 245 16.52 -16.46 25.96
N PHE A 246 15.50 -16.33 26.81
CA PHE A 246 15.51 -16.89 28.18
C PHE A 246 14.57 -18.08 28.36
N LEU A 247 13.64 -18.30 27.42
CA LEU A 247 12.70 -19.41 27.53
C LEU A 247 13.35 -20.77 27.24
N PRO A 248 12.98 -21.82 27.99
CA PRO A 248 13.40 -23.19 27.69
C PRO A 248 12.77 -23.68 26.38
N GLU A 249 13.39 -24.70 25.78
CA GLU A 249 12.85 -25.32 24.57
C GLU A 249 11.42 -25.81 24.80
N GLY A 250 10.52 -25.43 23.85
CA GLY A 250 9.11 -25.79 23.91
C GLY A 250 8.18 -24.77 23.22
N GLY A 251 6.87 -25.00 23.35
CA GLY A 251 5.85 -24.20 22.66
C GLY A 251 5.90 -22.70 22.97
N LEU A 252 6.23 -22.30 24.21
CA LEU A 252 6.35 -20.89 24.58
C LEU A 252 7.54 -20.20 23.89
N LYS A 253 8.68 -20.90 23.76
CA LYS A 253 9.84 -20.37 23.02
C LYS A 253 9.50 -20.20 21.54
N SER A 254 8.83 -21.17 20.96
CA SER A 254 8.35 -21.10 19.56
C SER A 254 7.35 -19.96 19.38
N ALA A 255 6.41 -19.77 20.32
CA ALA A 255 5.46 -18.66 20.27
C ALA A 255 6.14 -17.29 20.36
N ALA A 256 7.11 -17.13 21.28
CA ALA A 256 7.89 -15.90 21.41
C ALA A 256 8.73 -15.61 20.15
N PHE A 257 9.33 -16.64 19.56
CA PHE A 257 10.04 -16.53 18.29
C PHE A 257 9.12 -16.07 17.15
N MET A 258 7.97 -16.71 17.02
CA MET A 258 6.98 -16.35 16.00
C MET A 258 6.48 -14.94 16.18
N LEU A 259 6.20 -14.54 17.44
CA LEU A 259 5.76 -13.19 17.74
C LEU A 259 6.82 -12.15 17.36
N ALA A 260 8.07 -12.38 17.72
CA ALA A 260 9.17 -11.46 17.39
C ALA A 260 9.38 -11.35 15.87
N THR A 261 9.58 -12.47 15.19
CA THR A 261 9.93 -12.51 13.75
C THR A 261 8.77 -12.06 12.86
N THR A 262 7.57 -12.58 13.11
CA THR A 262 6.38 -12.22 12.31
C THR A 262 6.05 -10.73 12.49
N THR A 263 6.12 -10.23 13.73
CA THR A 263 5.86 -8.81 14.01
C THR A 263 6.85 -7.91 13.26
N TRP A 264 8.14 -8.16 13.36
CA TRP A 264 9.14 -7.31 12.70
C TRP A 264 9.02 -7.39 11.17
N ILE A 265 8.87 -8.59 10.62
CA ILE A 265 8.74 -8.76 9.16
C ILE A 265 7.50 -8.02 8.65
N MET A 266 6.33 -8.28 9.25
CA MET A 266 5.08 -7.66 8.82
C MET A 266 5.07 -6.14 9.02
N THR A 267 5.59 -5.66 10.16
CA THR A 267 5.63 -4.23 10.47
C THR A 267 6.57 -3.49 9.52
N LEU A 268 7.80 -3.98 9.35
CA LEU A 268 8.78 -3.29 8.50
C LEU A 268 8.46 -3.43 7.02
N ALA A 269 8.06 -4.61 6.56
CA ALA A 269 7.80 -4.84 5.13
C ALA A 269 6.45 -4.27 4.66
N ILE A 270 5.40 -4.34 5.49
CA ILE A 270 4.04 -3.98 5.09
C ILE A 270 3.60 -2.67 5.71
N ASN A 271 3.51 -2.58 7.05
CA ASN A 271 2.92 -1.42 7.70
C ASN A 271 3.74 -0.14 7.55
N SER A 272 5.08 -0.24 7.57
CA SER A 272 5.97 0.92 7.38
C SER A 272 6.12 1.32 5.91
N SER A 273 5.61 0.52 4.96
CA SER A 273 5.70 0.82 3.54
C SER A 273 4.88 2.08 3.18
N PRO A 274 5.49 3.11 2.59
CA PRO A 274 4.78 4.31 2.17
C PRO A 274 4.04 4.13 0.83
N PHE A 275 4.23 3.02 0.13
CA PHE A 275 3.75 2.79 -1.24
C PHE A 275 2.33 2.21 -1.30
N MET A 276 1.84 1.68 -0.19
CA MET A 276 0.45 1.24 0.00
C MET A 276 -0.20 2.12 1.10
N ARG A 277 -1.53 2.14 1.15
CA ARG A 277 -2.28 2.94 2.14
C ARG A 277 -2.29 2.27 3.51
N PHE A 278 -1.10 1.99 4.06
CA PHE A 278 -0.86 1.57 5.43
C PHE A 278 -0.31 2.76 6.23
N ASP A 279 0.10 2.53 7.46
CA ASP A 279 0.57 3.59 8.37
C ASP A 279 1.72 4.40 7.81
N GLY A 280 2.69 3.73 7.16
CA GLY A 280 3.82 4.39 6.50
C GLY A 280 3.40 5.42 5.45
N TYR A 281 2.31 5.17 4.73
CA TYR A 281 1.75 6.12 3.79
C TYR A 281 1.19 7.37 4.48
N TYR A 282 0.41 7.19 5.56
CA TYR A 282 -0.17 8.31 6.29
C TYR A 282 0.92 9.11 7.01
N LEU A 283 1.91 8.42 7.57
CA LEU A 283 3.07 9.06 8.20
C LEU A 283 3.84 9.92 7.18
N LEU A 284 4.12 9.40 5.99
CA LEU A 284 4.78 10.14 4.90
C LEU A 284 3.92 11.31 4.41
N SER A 285 2.60 11.10 4.26
CA SER A 285 1.63 12.12 3.86
C SER A 285 1.63 13.31 4.84
N ASP A 286 1.58 13.01 6.14
CA ASP A 286 1.65 14.02 7.20
C ASP A 286 3.03 14.69 7.28
N TRP A 287 4.11 13.92 7.09
CA TRP A 287 5.47 14.47 7.09
C TRP A 287 5.68 15.48 5.96
N LEU A 288 5.26 15.15 4.74
CA LEU A 288 5.31 16.04 3.59
C LEU A 288 4.27 17.19 3.67
N GLY A 289 3.23 17.04 4.49
CA GLY A 289 2.11 17.97 4.56
C GLY A 289 1.21 17.92 3.32
N VAL A 290 1.11 16.77 2.67
CA VAL A 290 0.37 16.59 1.42
C VAL A 290 -0.76 15.58 1.63
N ALA A 291 -1.98 16.08 1.85
CA ALA A 291 -3.16 15.21 1.93
C ALA A 291 -3.42 14.50 0.59
N ASN A 292 -3.96 13.27 0.64
CA ASN A 292 -4.20 12.44 -0.54
C ASN A 292 -2.94 12.26 -1.42
N LEU A 293 -1.82 11.97 -0.77
CA LEU A 293 -0.49 11.89 -1.37
C LEU A 293 -0.46 11.08 -2.69
N HIS A 294 -1.08 9.90 -2.76
CA HIS A 294 -1.13 9.09 -4.00
C HIS A 294 -1.79 9.84 -5.17
N GLN A 295 -2.98 10.43 -4.93
CA GLN A 295 -3.73 11.06 -6.00
C GLN A 295 -2.99 12.28 -6.56
N ARG A 296 -2.44 13.12 -5.68
CA ARG A 296 -1.75 14.35 -6.05
C ARG A 296 -0.40 14.06 -6.71
N SER A 297 0.38 13.14 -6.16
CA SER A 297 1.67 12.74 -6.74
C SER A 297 1.50 12.05 -8.09
N PHE A 298 0.49 11.18 -8.24
CA PHE A 298 0.22 10.53 -9.52
C PHE A 298 -0.27 11.51 -10.60
N ALA A 299 -1.11 12.50 -10.22
CA ALA A 299 -1.54 13.55 -11.15
C ALA A 299 -0.34 14.36 -11.65
N LEU A 300 0.57 14.73 -10.73
CA LEU A 300 1.77 15.49 -11.04
C LEU A 300 2.76 14.68 -11.90
N ALA A 301 3.00 13.41 -11.56
CA ALA A 301 3.89 12.53 -12.32
C ALA A 301 3.37 12.24 -13.72
N LYS A 302 2.06 12.00 -13.87
CA LYS A 302 1.41 11.83 -15.18
C LYS A 302 1.51 13.11 -16.02
N TRP A 303 1.24 14.27 -15.44
CA TRP A 303 1.42 15.55 -16.11
C TRP A 303 2.89 15.70 -16.56
N ARG A 304 3.86 15.46 -15.70
CA ARG A 304 5.29 15.57 -16.03
C ARG A 304 5.70 14.61 -17.14
N MET A 305 5.21 13.37 -17.09
CA MET A 305 5.46 12.36 -18.12
C MET A 305 4.88 12.79 -19.48
N ARG A 306 3.64 13.28 -19.51
CA ARG A 306 2.99 13.76 -20.73
C ARG A 306 3.72 14.96 -21.31
N GLU A 307 4.14 15.90 -20.46
CA GLU A 307 4.87 17.09 -20.90
C GLU A 307 6.26 16.74 -21.44
N LEU A 308 6.95 15.79 -20.79
CA LEU A 308 8.25 15.30 -21.25
C LEU A 308 8.15 14.59 -22.60
N LEU A 309 7.14 13.72 -22.78
CA LEU A 309 6.99 12.87 -23.96
C LEU A 309 6.38 13.62 -25.15
N PHE A 310 5.37 14.44 -24.91
CA PHE A 310 4.54 15.02 -25.96
C PHE A 310 4.61 16.56 -26.02
N GLY A 311 4.98 17.24 -24.92
CA GLY A 311 5.01 18.70 -24.87
C GLY A 311 3.64 19.34 -25.12
N PHE A 312 2.59 18.83 -24.45
CA PHE A 312 1.21 19.35 -24.65
C PHE A 312 0.99 20.79 -24.18
N GLY A 313 1.91 21.39 -23.42
CA GLY A 313 1.78 22.73 -22.85
C GLY A 313 0.65 22.85 -21.83
N GLU A 314 0.28 21.76 -21.16
CA GLU A 314 -0.78 21.77 -20.16
C GLU A 314 -0.32 22.44 -18.86
N LYS A 315 -1.22 23.22 -18.25
CA LYS A 315 -0.95 23.80 -16.94
C LYS A 315 -0.73 22.71 -15.90
N LYS A 316 0.21 22.95 -14.98
CA LYS A 316 0.44 22.07 -13.84
C LYS A 316 -0.87 21.83 -13.08
N PRO A 317 -1.16 20.58 -12.68
CA PRO A 317 -2.35 20.30 -11.87
C PRO A 317 -2.35 21.07 -10.56
N GLU A 318 -1.16 21.22 -9.97
CA GLU A 318 -0.96 21.91 -8.70
C GLU A 318 0.49 22.38 -8.59
N SER A 319 0.69 23.55 -7.95
CA SER A 319 2.02 24.13 -7.71
C SER A 319 2.51 23.72 -6.33
N PHE A 320 3.72 23.21 -6.26
CA PHE A 320 4.43 22.88 -5.03
C PHE A 320 5.79 23.58 -5.01
N GLU A 321 6.40 23.67 -3.85
CA GLU A 321 7.82 24.02 -3.73
C GLU A 321 8.68 23.06 -4.57
N PRO A 322 9.75 23.52 -5.22
CA PRO A 322 10.52 22.71 -6.17
C PRO A 322 11.03 21.37 -5.63
N TRP A 323 11.43 21.33 -4.36
CA TRP A 323 11.89 20.09 -3.73
C TRP A 323 10.74 19.10 -3.46
N LYS A 324 9.56 19.62 -3.03
CA LYS A 324 8.35 18.80 -2.83
C LYS A 324 7.85 18.25 -4.17
N GLU A 325 7.85 19.07 -5.22
CA GLU A 325 7.47 18.62 -6.56
C GLU A 325 8.32 17.44 -7.01
N ARG A 326 9.64 17.54 -6.86
CA ARG A 326 10.56 16.45 -7.19
C ARG A 326 10.30 15.20 -6.34
N ALA A 327 10.16 15.38 -5.03
CA ALA A 327 9.86 14.29 -4.10
C ALA A 327 8.56 13.56 -4.45
N LEU A 328 7.50 14.30 -4.80
CA LEU A 328 6.21 13.74 -5.20
C LEU A 328 6.29 12.95 -6.52
N ILE A 329 7.05 13.46 -7.49
CA ILE A 329 7.27 12.76 -8.77
C ILE A 329 8.06 11.46 -8.53
N ILE A 330 9.16 11.52 -7.79
CA ILE A 330 9.97 10.34 -7.45
C ILE A 330 9.12 9.32 -6.68
N TYR A 331 8.36 9.78 -5.70
CA TYR A 331 7.45 8.94 -4.93
C TYR A 331 6.41 8.24 -5.82
N ALA A 332 5.83 8.94 -6.80
CA ALA A 332 4.87 8.35 -7.72
C ALA A 332 5.50 7.23 -8.57
N TRP A 333 6.69 7.46 -9.13
CA TRP A 333 7.43 6.46 -9.90
C TRP A 333 7.83 5.26 -9.05
N ALA A 334 8.37 5.50 -7.85
CA ALA A 334 8.71 4.44 -6.91
C ALA A 334 7.47 3.62 -6.51
N THR A 335 6.31 4.28 -6.32
CA THR A 335 5.06 3.59 -6.00
C THR A 335 4.57 2.73 -7.16
N TRP A 336 4.66 3.20 -8.41
CA TRP A 336 4.26 2.40 -9.58
C TRP A 336 5.16 1.18 -9.74
N LEU A 337 6.48 1.36 -9.59
CA LEU A 337 7.45 0.27 -9.67
C LEU A 337 7.23 -0.75 -8.55
N TYR A 338 7.07 -0.29 -7.30
CA TYR A 338 6.77 -1.16 -6.16
C TYR A 338 5.48 -1.96 -6.38
N ARG A 339 4.41 -1.31 -6.82
CA ARG A 339 3.13 -1.99 -7.08
C ARG A 339 3.21 -2.98 -8.22
N PHE A 340 3.95 -2.68 -9.25
CA PHE A 340 4.17 -3.61 -10.36
C PHE A 340 4.80 -4.92 -9.85
N PHE A 341 5.92 -4.82 -9.12
CA PHE A 341 6.56 -6.01 -8.56
C PHE A 341 5.71 -6.72 -7.50
N LEU A 342 5.01 -5.96 -6.66
CA LEU A 342 4.12 -6.52 -5.65
C LEU A 342 3.00 -7.33 -6.29
N PHE A 343 2.29 -6.77 -7.26
CA PHE A 343 1.17 -7.46 -7.92
C PHE A 343 1.65 -8.64 -8.76
N CYS A 344 2.76 -8.50 -9.48
CA CYS A 344 3.37 -9.65 -10.17
C CYS A 344 3.78 -10.76 -9.19
N GLY A 345 4.36 -10.39 -8.05
CA GLY A 345 4.73 -11.35 -7.01
C GLY A 345 3.53 -12.06 -6.39
N ILE A 346 2.47 -11.31 -6.06
CA ILE A 346 1.21 -11.89 -5.54
C ILE A 346 0.58 -12.79 -6.59
N ALA A 347 0.50 -12.35 -7.85
CA ALA A 347 -0.05 -13.15 -8.95
C ALA A 347 0.71 -14.47 -9.14
N LEU A 348 2.04 -14.42 -9.06
CA LEU A 348 2.89 -15.62 -9.14
C LEU A 348 2.69 -16.53 -7.92
N LEU A 349 2.59 -15.97 -6.71
CA LEU A 349 2.30 -16.71 -5.48
C LEU A 349 0.95 -17.42 -5.59
N VAL A 350 -0.09 -16.72 -6.03
CA VAL A 350 -1.44 -17.26 -6.20
C VAL A 350 -1.44 -18.40 -7.23
N TYR A 351 -0.71 -18.23 -8.34
CA TYR A 351 -0.56 -19.25 -9.35
C TYR A 351 0.05 -20.57 -8.80
N HIS A 352 1.00 -20.46 -7.86
CA HIS A 352 1.66 -21.64 -7.27
C HIS A 352 0.92 -22.19 -6.04
N ALA A 353 0.21 -21.35 -5.29
CA ALA A 353 -0.46 -21.74 -4.05
C ALA A 353 -1.83 -22.43 -4.28
N PHE A 354 -2.49 -22.11 -5.39
CA PHE A 354 -3.82 -22.66 -5.72
C PHE A 354 -3.75 -23.70 -6.83
N PHE A 355 -4.85 -24.46 -7.03
CA PHE A 355 -4.92 -25.35 -8.18
C PHE A 355 -4.86 -24.55 -9.49
N LYS A 356 -4.17 -25.08 -10.47
CA LYS A 356 -3.72 -24.38 -11.69
C LYS A 356 -4.78 -23.54 -12.39
N LEU A 357 -6.01 -24.04 -12.51
CA LEU A 357 -7.08 -23.33 -13.21
C LEU A 357 -7.50 -22.04 -12.48
N LEU A 358 -7.68 -22.11 -11.16
CA LEU A 358 -8.00 -20.92 -10.34
C LEU A 358 -6.82 -19.95 -10.28
N GLY A 359 -5.60 -20.49 -10.16
CA GLY A 359 -4.37 -19.68 -10.19
C GLY A 359 -4.23 -18.87 -11.48
N ILE A 360 -4.45 -19.51 -12.65
CA ILE A 360 -4.43 -18.82 -13.94
C ILE A 360 -5.53 -17.76 -14.02
N PHE A 361 -6.75 -18.07 -13.59
CA PHE A 361 -7.86 -17.12 -13.62
C PHE A 361 -7.56 -15.90 -12.75
N LEU A 362 -7.14 -16.09 -11.50
CA LEU A 362 -6.80 -15.00 -10.58
C LEU A 362 -5.61 -14.18 -11.10
N PHE A 363 -4.56 -14.85 -11.62
CA PHE A 363 -3.44 -14.19 -12.27
C PHE A 363 -3.90 -13.28 -13.42
N CYS A 364 -4.73 -13.79 -14.33
CA CYS A 364 -5.27 -13.00 -15.44
C CYS A 364 -6.09 -11.80 -14.96
N VAL A 365 -6.95 -11.99 -13.95
CA VAL A 365 -7.74 -10.90 -13.36
C VAL A 365 -6.82 -9.85 -12.74
N GLU A 366 -5.84 -10.26 -11.96
CA GLU A 366 -4.94 -9.36 -11.26
C GLU A 366 -4.09 -8.54 -12.21
N VAL A 367 -3.44 -9.18 -13.19
CA VAL A 367 -2.65 -8.50 -14.23
C VAL A 367 -3.54 -7.57 -15.07
N SER A 368 -4.75 -8.01 -15.46
CA SER A 368 -5.65 -7.19 -16.26
C SER A 368 -6.15 -5.95 -15.53
N VAL A 369 -6.54 -6.09 -14.26
CA VAL A 369 -7.15 -4.99 -13.48
C VAL A 369 -6.09 -4.05 -12.90
N PHE A 370 -5.00 -4.57 -12.36
CA PHE A 370 -4.03 -3.74 -11.64
C PHE A 370 -2.87 -3.25 -12.49
N VAL A 371 -2.55 -3.93 -13.59
CA VAL A 371 -1.45 -3.54 -14.49
C VAL A 371 -1.98 -3.00 -15.81
N MET A 372 -2.75 -3.81 -16.55
CA MET A 372 -3.15 -3.48 -17.92
C MET A 372 -4.15 -2.31 -17.97
N LEU A 373 -5.20 -2.35 -17.15
CA LEU A 373 -6.26 -1.34 -17.18
C LEU A 373 -5.77 0.10 -16.89
N PRO A 374 -4.90 0.36 -15.90
CA PRO A 374 -4.32 1.70 -15.68
C PRO A 374 -3.48 2.18 -16.89
N ILE A 375 -2.71 1.28 -17.50
CA ILE A 375 -1.89 1.59 -18.67
C ILE A 375 -2.79 1.93 -19.86
N LEU A 376 -3.79 1.11 -20.17
CA LEU A 376 -4.73 1.34 -21.28
C LEU A 376 -5.51 2.64 -21.12
N ARG A 377 -5.93 2.97 -19.88
CA ARG A 377 -6.60 4.25 -19.61
C ARG A 377 -5.69 5.44 -19.90
N GLU A 378 -4.43 5.36 -19.52
CA GLU A 378 -3.47 6.43 -19.78
C GLU A 378 -3.13 6.53 -21.27
N LEU A 379 -2.93 5.42 -21.97
CA LEU A 379 -2.72 5.39 -23.41
C LEU A 379 -3.92 5.96 -24.19
N LYS A 380 -5.14 5.66 -23.76
CA LYS A 380 -6.37 6.24 -24.32
C LYS A 380 -6.37 7.77 -24.15
N GLU A 381 -6.01 8.27 -22.99
CA GLU A 381 -5.89 9.72 -22.74
C GLU A 381 -4.84 10.36 -23.66
N TRP A 382 -3.70 9.71 -23.88
CA TRP A 382 -2.67 10.20 -24.78
C TRP A 382 -3.18 10.24 -26.21
N ALA A 383 -3.80 9.16 -26.70
CA ALA A 383 -4.37 9.08 -28.04
C ALA A 383 -5.41 10.19 -28.29
N LEU A 384 -6.35 10.40 -27.35
CA LEU A 384 -7.35 11.45 -27.45
C LEU A 384 -6.75 12.86 -27.51
N ARG A 385 -5.64 13.11 -26.83
CA ARG A 385 -4.95 14.41 -26.82
C ARG A 385 -4.15 14.63 -28.08
N ILE A 386 -3.50 13.60 -28.61
CA ILE A 386 -2.79 13.63 -29.89
C ILE A 386 -3.77 13.90 -31.04
N LEU A 387 -4.92 13.22 -31.06
CA LEU A 387 -5.97 13.43 -32.04
C LEU A 387 -6.56 14.86 -32.02
N LYS A 388 -6.52 15.54 -30.87
CA LYS A 388 -6.91 16.95 -30.77
C LYS A 388 -5.82 17.93 -31.22
N GLY A 389 -4.77 17.46 -31.86
CA GLY A 389 -3.71 18.28 -32.45
C GLY A 389 -2.80 19.00 -31.42
N LYS A 390 -2.76 18.54 -30.17
CA LYS A 390 -1.95 19.16 -29.10
C LYS A 390 -0.51 18.67 -29.04
N ALA A 391 -0.13 17.68 -29.86
CA ALA A 391 1.21 17.10 -29.81
C ALA A 391 2.24 18.00 -30.49
N ALA A 392 3.34 18.29 -29.81
CA ALA A 392 4.48 18.95 -30.41
C ALA A 392 5.30 17.94 -31.26
N THR A 393 6.18 18.44 -32.13
CA THR A 393 7.11 17.64 -32.96
C THR A 393 7.98 16.69 -32.13
N ARG A 394 8.13 16.93 -30.84
CA ARG A 394 8.79 16.02 -29.86
C ARG A 394 8.18 14.62 -29.78
N SER A 395 6.89 14.45 -30.10
CA SER A 395 6.24 13.13 -30.09
C SER A 395 6.85 12.16 -31.11
N LEU A 396 7.55 12.64 -32.13
CA LEU A 396 8.26 11.78 -33.10
C LEU A 396 9.39 10.98 -32.46
N TRP A 397 10.02 11.50 -31.38
CA TRP A 397 11.07 10.77 -30.64
C TRP A 397 10.56 9.51 -29.94
N LEU A 398 9.24 9.42 -29.69
CA LEU A 398 8.62 8.22 -29.13
C LEU A 398 8.57 7.04 -30.11
N LEU A 399 8.68 7.30 -31.40
CA LEU A 399 8.74 6.24 -32.41
C LEU A 399 10.00 5.38 -32.23
N LEU A 400 11.11 5.96 -31.75
CA LEU A 400 12.36 5.23 -31.52
C LEU A 400 12.26 4.14 -30.47
N PRO A 401 11.82 4.42 -29.20
CA PRO A 401 11.68 3.37 -28.21
C PRO A 401 10.56 2.37 -28.56
N ILE A 402 9.48 2.82 -29.22
CA ILE A 402 8.43 1.92 -29.71
C ILE A 402 8.99 0.98 -30.77
N ALA A 403 9.72 1.51 -31.76
CA ALA A 403 10.38 0.71 -32.77
C ALA A 403 11.42 -0.25 -32.14
N GLY A 404 12.17 0.21 -31.12
CA GLY A 404 13.10 -0.63 -30.37
C GLY A 404 12.39 -1.79 -29.64
N ILE A 405 11.28 -1.52 -28.96
CA ILE A 405 10.48 -2.56 -28.29
C ILE A 405 9.92 -3.54 -29.32
N LEU A 406 9.35 -3.05 -30.41
CA LEU A 406 8.86 -3.91 -31.48
C LEU A 406 9.98 -4.75 -32.09
N ALA A 407 11.16 -4.16 -32.32
CA ALA A 407 12.32 -4.88 -32.82
C ALA A 407 12.73 -6.01 -31.87
N VAL A 408 12.76 -5.77 -30.57
CA VAL A 408 13.05 -6.80 -29.55
C VAL A 408 12.02 -7.92 -29.58
N PHE A 409 10.71 -7.60 -29.71
CA PHE A 409 9.65 -8.62 -29.73
C PHE A 409 9.60 -9.41 -31.05
N PHE A 410 9.90 -8.81 -32.17
CA PHE A 410 9.82 -9.44 -33.49
C PHE A 410 11.17 -9.97 -33.99
N MET A 411 12.28 -9.65 -33.30
CA MET A 411 13.59 -10.19 -33.64
C MET A 411 13.63 -11.68 -33.28
N PRO A 412 13.99 -12.56 -34.24
CA PRO A 412 14.08 -13.99 -33.95
C PRO A 412 15.26 -14.25 -33.02
N TRP A 413 14.96 -14.43 -31.74
CA TRP A 413 15.94 -14.86 -30.74
C TRP A 413 16.23 -16.34 -30.96
N ARG A 414 17.48 -16.69 -31.30
CA ARG A 414 17.89 -18.09 -31.30
C ARG A 414 17.95 -18.54 -29.84
N SER A 415 16.93 -19.27 -29.41
CA SER A 415 16.95 -19.98 -28.13
C SER A 415 17.61 -21.34 -28.35
N GLU A 416 18.85 -21.48 -27.95
CA GLU A 416 19.48 -22.79 -27.88
C GLU A 416 19.07 -23.44 -26.55
N VAL A 417 18.40 -24.57 -26.63
CA VAL A 417 18.08 -25.38 -25.46
C VAL A 417 19.18 -26.44 -25.32
N ALA A 418 20.10 -26.25 -24.40
CA ALA A 418 21.07 -27.26 -24.03
C ALA A 418 20.37 -28.31 -23.15
N ALA A 419 20.17 -29.47 -23.66
CA ALA A 419 19.70 -30.63 -22.90
C ALA A 419 20.86 -31.61 -22.68
N PRO A 420 21.10 -32.14 -21.47
CA PRO A 420 22.04 -33.20 -21.27
C PRO A 420 21.57 -34.46 -22.02
N ALA A 421 22.36 -34.92 -22.96
CA ALA A 421 22.09 -36.14 -23.72
C ALA A 421 23.22 -37.16 -23.53
N VAL A 422 22.85 -38.40 -23.31
CA VAL A 422 23.80 -39.49 -23.26
C VAL A 422 23.71 -40.23 -24.58
N VAL A 423 24.79 -40.20 -25.34
CA VAL A 423 24.90 -40.98 -26.59
C VAL A 423 25.10 -42.45 -26.20
N LYS A 424 24.12 -43.28 -26.53
CA LYS A 424 24.22 -44.72 -26.39
C LYS A 424 24.44 -45.36 -27.77
N PRO A 425 25.29 -46.39 -27.87
CA PRO A 425 25.42 -47.10 -29.13
C PRO A 425 24.07 -47.71 -29.53
N ALA A 426 23.74 -47.63 -30.82
CA ALA A 426 22.47 -48.16 -31.36
C ALA A 426 22.38 -49.69 -31.23
N ALA A 427 23.50 -50.36 -31.18
CA ALA A 427 23.61 -51.77 -30.90
C ALA A 427 24.84 -52.05 -30.01
N ALA A 428 24.63 -52.72 -28.91
CA ALA A 428 25.69 -53.24 -28.05
C ALA A 428 25.61 -54.76 -28.04
N VAL A 429 26.66 -55.40 -28.47
CA VAL A 429 26.75 -56.86 -28.44
C VAL A 429 27.70 -57.25 -27.31
N THR A 430 27.20 -58.04 -26.38
CA THR A 430 28.02 -58.59 -25.31
C THR A 430 28.67 -59.85 -25.83
N LEU A 431 29.99 -59.89 -25.91
CA LEU A 431 30.76 -61.03 -26.31
C LEU A 431 31.05 -61.82 -25.06
N TYR A 432 30.66 -63.11 -25.11
CA TYR A 432 30.96 -64.07 -24.04
C TYR A 432 32.09 -64.99 -24.47
N THR A 433 33.04 -65.18 -23.58
CA THR A 433 34.07 -66.18 -23.82
C THR A 433 33.48 -67.65 -23.60
N PRO A 434 33.77 -68.59 -24.46
CA PRO A 434 33.23 -69.98 -24.33
C PRO A 434 33.85 -70.77 -23.15
N ALA A 435 34.88 -70.24 -22.54
CA ALA A 435 35.54 -70.78 -21.34
C ALA A 435 36.05 -69.63 -20.47
N ALA A 436 36.34 -69.91 -19.18
CA ALA A 436 36.94 -68.93 -18.30
C ALA A 436 38.30 -68.44 -18.88
N ALA A 437 38.33 -67.16 -19.25
CA ALA A 437 39.47 -66.49 -19.86
C ALA A 437 39.67 -65.12 -19.28
N GLN A 438 40.90 -64.65 -19.24
CA GLN A 438 41.29 -63.31 -18.84
C GLN A 438 41.46 -62.47 -20.08
N VAL A 439 40.89 -61.28 -20.09
CA VAL A 439 41.05 -60.34 -21.20
C VAL A 439 42.44 -59.68 -21.07
N GLU A 440 43.36 -59.96 -21.96
CA GLU A 440 44.74 -59.43 -21.99
C GLU A 440 44.74 -58.01 -22.58
N ALA A 441 43.96 -57.74 -23.63
CA ALA A 441 43.87 -56.44 -24.25
C ALA A 441 42.55 -56.24 -25.03
N CYS A 442 41.99 -55.05 -24.98
CA CYS A 442 40.83 -54.67 -25.80
C CYS A 442 41.31 -53.84 -26.99
N LEU A 443 41.59 -54.48 -28.08
CA LEU A 443 42.12 -53.86 -29.30
C LEU A 443 41.07 -53.09 -30.13
N LEU A 444 39.78 -53.23 -29.77
CA LEU A 444 38.70 -52.53 -30.45
C LEU A 444 38.77 -50.99 -30.29
N TYR A 445 39.42 -50.52 -29.23
CA TYR A 445 39.60 -49.07 -28.99
C TYR A 445 40.90 -48.48 -29.53
N THR A 446 41.88 -49.36 -29.86
CA THR A 446 43.22 -48.97 -30.28
C THR A 446 43.52 -49.21 -31.78
N SER A 447 42.61 -49.91 -32.48
CA SER A 447 42.77 -50.05 -33.93
C SER A 447 42.16 -48.83 -34.65
N PRO A 448 42.91 -48.13 -35.49
CA PRO A 448 42.34 -47.01 -36.25
C PRO A 448 41.21 -47.51 -37.14
N SER A 449 40.11 -46.81 -37.10
CA SER A 449 38.95 -47.10 -37.97
C SER A 449 39.37 -47.01 -39.43
N PRO A 450 38.86 -47.88 -40.33
CA PRO A 450 39.09 -47.73 -41.76
C PRO A 450 38.74 -46.36 -42.32
N ARG A 451 37.94 -45.57 -41.63
CA ARG A 451 37.58 -44.18 -41.99
C ARG A 451 38.66 -43.13 -41.64
N ASP A 452 39.58 -43.44 -40.73
CA ASP A 452 40.66 -42.51 -40.33
C ASP A 452 41.88 -42.58 -41.26
N ARG A 453 41.80 -43.36 -42.36
CA ARG A 453 42.84 -43.51 -43.39
C ARG A 453 42.51 -42.83 -44.71
N GLN A 454 41.52 -41.96 -44.76
CA GLN A 454 41.30 -41.15 -45.97
C GLN A 454 41.66 -39.69 -45.78
#